data_caaf4b8794750d01f0c0142d519eab8c
#
_entry.id   caaf4b8794750d01f0c0142d519eab8c
#
_cell.length_a   1.000
_cell.length_b   1.000
_cell.length_c   1.000
_cell.angle_alpha   90.00
_cell.angle_beta   90.00
_cell.angle_gamma   90.00
#
_symmetry.space_group_name_H-M   'P 1'
#
loop_
_entity.id
_entity.type
_entity.pdbx_description
1 polymer ?
#
loop_
_entity_poly.entity_id
_entity_poly.type
_entity_poly.pdbx_seq_one_letter_code
_entity_poly.pdbx_strand_id
1 'polypeptide(L)'
;MLKKSVFICLMLTLSGCSSPPEPVAVKWDATPTTVNSYLPQWQENNSVVRSPNVEGEWSLRLAGFKGDSGTYGPDFYYAVAHSNRIVVVSSSGTAWFKTKAWLQAHGATATIEFYRKNSCSTCTVVDLYLSR
;
A
#
# COMPACT_ATOMS: atom_id res chain seq x y z
N MET A 1 34.81 -43.82 53.03
CA MET A 1 34.02 -44.06 51.81
C MET A 1 33.37 -42.80 51.22
N LEU A 2 33.36 -41.67 51.91
CA LEU A 2 32.69 -40.43 51.45
C LEU A 2 33.47 -39.60 50.42
N LYS A 3 34.82 -39.73 50.37
CA LYS A 3 35.68 -38.92 49.49
C LYS A 3 35.69 -39.37 48.02
N LYS A 4 35.33 -40.60 47.71
CA LYS A 4 35.30 -41.09 46.32
C LYS A 4 33.99 -40.74 45.58
N SER A 5 32.87 -40.57 46.31
CA SER A 5 31.59 -40.19 45.69
C SER A 5 31.54 -38.74 45.25
N VAL A 6 32.22 -37.83 45.96
CA VAL A 6 32.25 -36.39 45.61
C VAL A 6 33.05 -36.15 44.32
N PHE A 7 34.07 -36.95 44.06
CA PHE A 7 34.89 -36.79 42.85
C PHE A 7 34.19 -37.24 41.56
N ILE A 8 33.27 -38.19 41.67
CA ILE A 8 32.48 -38.68 40.51
C ILE A 8 31.37 -37.67 40.15
N CYS A 9 30.77 -36.97 41.10
CA CYS A 9 29.79 -35.93 40.81
C CYS A 9 30.39 -34.68 40.16
N LEU A 10 31.66 -34.36 40.39
CA LEU A 10 32.31 -33.19 39.85
C LEU A 10 32.73 -33.34 38.37
N MET A 11 32.87 -34.59 37.88
CA MET A 11 33.22 -34.86 36.48
C MET A 11 32.02 -34.87 35.51
N LEU A 12 30.79 -34.88 36.02
CA LEU A 12 29.56 -34.91 35.19
C LEU A 12 29.02 -33.54 34.77
N THR A 13 29.64 -32.46 35.27
CA THR A 13 29.17 -31.07 34.96
C THR A 13 29.91 -30.38 33.81
N LEU A 14 30.87 -31.05 33.17
CA LEU A 14 31.71 -30.48 32.10
C LEU A 14 31.31 -30.87 30.67
N SER A 15 30.19 -31.59 30.50
CA SER A 15 29.75 -32.03 29.18
C SER A 15 28.60 -31.19 28.63
N GLY A 16 28.74 -29.88 28.56
CA GLY A 16 27.64 -29.08 28.10
C GLY A 16 28.00 -27.74 27.52
N CYS A 17 28.75 -27.72 26.43
CA CYS A 17 28.72 -26.61 25.48
C CYS A 17 29.20 -27.16 24.13
N SER A 18 28.32 -27.83 23.40
CA SER A 18 28.55 -27.98 21.98
C SER A 18 28.41 -26.58 21.37
N SER A 19 29.46 -26.07 20.75
CA SER A 19 29.35 -24.84 19.98
C SER A 19 28.21 -24.96 18.97
N PRO A 20 27.39 -23.92 18.79
CA PRO A 20 26.36 -23.94 17.74
C PRO A 20 27.02 -24.26 16.39
N PRO A 21 26.34 -24.98 15.51
CA PRO A 21 26.89 -25.30 14.19
C PRO A 21 27.33 -24.02 13.50
N GLU A 22 28.45 -24.09 12.81
CA GLU A 22 29.01 -22.97 12.09
C GLU A 22 27.97 -22.43 11.07
N PRO A 23 27.73 -21.11 11.02
CA PRO A 23 26.75 -20.55 10.11
C PRO A 23 27.15 -20.88 8.67
N VAL A 24 26.14 -21.22 7.85
CA VAL A 24 26.34 -21.54 6.44
C VAL A 24 27.00 -20.35 5.75
N ALA A 25 28.08 -20.59 5.02
CA ALA A 25 28.78 -19.56 4.28
C ALA A 25 27.84 -18.93 3.23
N VAL A 26 27.61 -17.64 3.32
CA VAL A 26 26.78 -16.88 2.38
C VAL A 26 27.63 -16.54 1.15
N LYS A 27 27.20 -16.98 -0.02
CA LYS A 27 27.80 -16.59 -1.29
C LYS A 27 27.22 -15.26 -1.74
N TRP A 28 27.87 -14.17 -1.43
CA TRP A 28 27.44 -12.81 -1.76
C TRP A 28 27.42 -12.53 -3.27
N ASP A 29 28.19 -13.27 -4.05
CA ASP A 29 28.29 -13.14 -5.51
C ASP A 29 27.32 -14.04 -6.27
N ALA A 30 26.44 -14.76 -5.57
CA ALA A 30 25.47 -15.62 -6.21
C ALA A 30 24.39 -14.78 -6.89
N THR A 31 24.07 -15.14 -8.14
CA THR A 31 22.96 -14.54 -8.86
C THR A 31 21.66 -14.69 -8.04
N PRO A 32 20.91 -13.60 -7.80
CA PRO A 32 19.66 -13.69 -7.06
C PRO A 32 18.70 -14.65 -7.74
N THR A 33 18.18 -15.61 -7.01
CA THR A 33 17.11 -16.50 -7.49
C THR A 33 15.79 -16.04 -6.93
N THR A 34 14.79 -15.86 -7.80
CA THR A 34 13.45 -15.52 -7.35
C THR A 34 12.80 -16.74 -6.72
N VAL A 35 12.52 -16.66 -5.43
CA VAL A 35 11.77 -17.67 -4.69
C VAL A 35 10.31 -17.24 -4.64
N ASN A 36 9.39 -18.19 -4.88
CA ASN A 36 7.94 -17.92 -4.87
C ASN A 36 7.49 -16.89 -5.91
N SER A 37 7.99 -17.01 -7.14
CA SER A 37 7.61 -16.13 -8.27
C SER A 37 6.10 -16.16 -8.61
N TYR A 38 5.36 -17.15 -8.11
CA TYR A 38 3.91 -17.27 -8.25
C TYR A 38 3.11 -16.45 -7.22
N LEU A 39 3.77 -15.93 -6.17
CA LEU A 39 3.11 -15.06 -5.21
C LEU A 39 2.98 -13.65 -5.78
N PRO A 40 1.86 -12.96 -5.50
CA PRO A 40 1.72 -11.55 -5.87
C PRO A 40 2.88 -10.76 -5.27
N GLN A 41 3.63 -10.08 -6.13
CA GLN A 41 4.69 -9.18 -5.66
C GLN A 41 4.05 -7.90 -5.16
N TRP A 42 4.55 -7.38 -4.04
CA TRP A 42 4.15 -6.09 -3.55
C TRP A 42 4.48 -5.01 -4.60
N GLN A 43 3.47 -4.23 -4.96
CA GLN A 43 3.61 -3.06 -5.83
C GLN A 43 3.28 -1.82 -5.00
N GLU A 44 4.06 -0.78 -5.16
CA GLU A 44 3.91 0.48 -4.41
C GLU A 44 2.53 1.13 -4.61
N ASN A 45 1.87 0.83 -5.70
CA ASN A 45 0.54 1.33 -6.03
C ASN A 45 -0.46 0.21 -6.31
N ASN A 46 -0.80 -0.57 -5.29
CA ASN A 46 -1.86 -1.58 -5.35
C ASN A 46 -3.29 -0.98 -5.27
N SER A 47 -3.38 0.35 -5.19
CA SER A 47 -4.65 1.09 -5.14
C SER A 47 -5.25 1.38 -6.52
N VAL A 48 -4.69 0.83 -7.60
CA VAL A 48 -5.27 0.90 -8.94
C VAL A 48 -6.05 -0.36 -9.23
N VAL A 49 -7.37 -0.27 -9.20
CA VAL A 49 -8.26 -1.39 -9.52
C VAL A 49 -8.65 -1.32 -11.00
N ARG A 50 -8.05 -2.16 -11.81
CA ARG A 50 -8.32 -2.24 -13.26
C ARG A 50 -9.17 -3.46 -13.59
N SER A 51 -10.02 -3.31 -14.60
CA SER A 51 -10.78 -4.41 -15.19
C SER A 51 -10.66 -4.35 -16.72
N PRO A 52 -10.48 -5.49 -17.41
CA PRO A 52 -10.48 -5.51 -18.86
C PRO A 52 -11.87 -5.25 -19.46
N ASN A 53 -12.92 -5.56 -18.72
CA ASN A 53 -14.30 -5.41 -19.15
C ASN A 53 -15.01 -4.42 -18.23
N VAL A 54 -15.20 -3.22 -18.72
CA VAL A 54 -15.93 -2.17 -18.00
C VAL A 54 -17.22 -1.88 -18.74
N GLU A 55 -18.33 -2.25 -18.15
CA GLU A 55 -19.65 -2.13 -18.75
C GLU A 55 -20.55 -1.20 -17.92
N GLY A 56 -21.57 -0.67 -18.57
CA GLY A 56 -22.62 0.12 -17.95
C GLY A 56 -22.26 1.59 -17.71
N GLU A 57 -23.30 2.33 -17.38
CA GLU A 57 -23.22 3.73 -16.95
C GLU A 57 -23.40 3.79 -15.44
N TRP A 58 -22.58 4.57 -14.78
CA TRP A 58 -22.63 4.75 -13.34
C TRP A 58 -22.11 6.12 -12.92
N SER A 59 -22.48 6.52 -11.73
CA SER A 59 -21.93 7.71 -11.10
C SER A 59 -21.61 7.44 -9.62
N LEU A 60 -20.49 7.95 -9.16
CA LEU A 60 -20.06 7.87 -7.77
C LEU A 60 -19.74 9.29 -7.26
N ARG A 61 -20.27 9.62 -6.10
CA ARG A 61 -19.93 10.85 -5.39
C ARG A 61 -19.17 10.54 -4.13
N LEU A 62 -18.02 11.17 -3.94
CA LEU A 62 -17.26 11.15 -2.71
C LEU A 62 -17.17 12.57 -2.15
N ALA A 63 -17.79 12.81 -1.01
CA ALA A 63 -17.69 14.07 -0.28
C ALA A 63 -16.52 14.05 0.69
N GLY A 64 -15.80 15.17 0.77
CA GLY A 64 -14.70 15.30 1.74
C GLY A 64 -13.48 14.44 1.43
N PHE A 65 -13.05 14.41 0.18
CA PHE A 65 -11.83 13.70 -0.23
C PHE A 65 -10.58 14.22 0.50
N LYS A 66 -9.76 13.31 1.01
CA LYS A 66 -8.59 13.61 1.86
C LYS A 66 -7.24 13.17 1.25
N GLY A 67 -7.22 12.73 -0.01
CA GLY A 67 -6.00 12.18 -0.61
C GLY A 67 -5.47 10.97 0.16
N ASP A 68 -4.16 10.91 0.38
CA ASP A 68 -3.49 9.78 1.04
C ASP A 68 -3.90 9.56 2.49
N SER A 69 -4.44 10.59 3.16
CA SER A 69 -4.95 10.45 4.54
C SER A 69 -6.38 9.88 4.62
N GLY A 70 -7.02 9.64 3.47
CA GLY A 70 -8.34 9.01 3.40
C GLY A 70 -8.23 7.49 3.28
N THR A 71 -9.26 6.81 3.77
CA THR A 71 -9.46 5.38 3.54
C THR A 71 -10.62 5.21 2.58
N TYR A 72 -10.39 4.55 1.45
CA TYR A 72 -11.38 4.37 0.40
C TYR A 72 -11.59 2.89 0.09
N GLY A 73 -12.79 2.54 -0.30
CA GLY A 73 -13.12 1.18 -0.73
C GLY A 73 -12.62 0.87 -2.16
N PRO A 74 -12.57 -0.40 -2.53
CA PRO A 74 -12.16 -0.83 -3.88
C PRO A 74 -13.07 -0.30 -4.97
N ASP A 75 -14.34 -0.04 -4.69
CA ASP A 75 -15.32 0.60 -5.56
C ASP A 75 -14.89 2.02 -5.99
N PHE A 76 -14.33 2.79 -5.05
CA PHE A 76 -13.81 4.12 -5.35
C PHE A 76 -12.57 4.04 -6.25
N TYR A 77 -11.61 3.17 -5.95
CA TYR A 77 -10.41 2.99 -6.79
C TYR A 77 -10.77 2.46 -8.19
N TYR A 78 -11.76 1.57 -8.26
CA TYR A 78 -12.31 1.12 -9.54
C TYR A 78 -12.91 2.29 -10.32
N ALA A 79 -13.70 3.13 -9.67
CA ALA A 79 -14.30 4.32 -10.30
C ALA A 79 -13.23 5.31 -10.76
N VAL A 80 -12.16 5.53 -10.00
CA VAL A 80 -11.03 6.40 -10.40
C VAL A 80 -10.40 5.89 -11.70
N ALA A 81 -10.15 4.58 -11.81
CA ALA A 81 -9.47 3.98 -12.96
C ALA A 81 -10.36 3.88 -14.22
N HIS A 82 -11.69 3.88 -14.06
CA HIS A 82 -12.65 3.56 -15.14
C HIS A 82 -13.64 4.65 -15.47
N SER A 83 -13.59 5.81 -14.83
CA SER A 83 -14.39 6.96 -15.20
C SER A 83 -14.04 7.48 -16.58
N ASN A 84 -15.06 7.98 -17.28
CA ASN A 84 -14.88 8.77 -18.51
C ASN A 84 -14.78 10.28 -18.18
N ARG A 85 -15.34 10.67 -17.04
CA ARG A 85 -15.35 12.04 -16.56
C ARG A 85 -15.17 12.08 -15.03
N ILE A 86 -14.31 12.97 -14.56
CA ILE A 86 -14.10 13.23 -13.13
C ILE A 86 -14.25 14.72 -12.90
N VAL A 87 -15.12 15.10 -11.97
CA VAL A 87 -15.31 16.49 -11.58
C VAL A 87 -14.82 16.67 -10.15
N VAL A 88 -13.90 17.61 -9.96
CA VAL A 88 -13.35 17.99 -8.65
C VAL A 88 -13.95 19.33 -8.27
N VAL A 89 -14.69 19.36 -7.17
CA VAL A 89 -15.31 20.56 -6.63
C VAL A 89 -14.55 21.01 -5.38
N SER A 90 -13.91 22.18 -5.43
CA SER A 90 -13.15 22.73 -4.30
C SER A 90 -13.13 24.25 -4.37
N SER A 91 -12.97 24.92 -3.23
CA SER A 91 -12.72 26.35 -3.15
C SER A 91 -11.24 26.72 -3.33
N SER A 92 -10.33 25.74 -3.21
CA SER A 92 -8.87 25.94 -3.21
C SER A 92 -8.22 25.41 -4.49
N GLY A 93 -7.50 26.26 -5.21
CA GLY A 93 -6.69 25.85 -6.36
C GLY A 93 -5.56 24.89 -5.98
N THR A 94 -4.95 25.05 -4.81
CA THR A 94 -3.92 24.13 -4.34
C THR A 94 -4.50 22.72 -4.09
N ALA A 95 -5.69 22.66 -3.51
CA ALA A 95 -6.38 21.38 -3.30
C ALA A 95 -6.72 20.72 -4.64
N TRP A 96 -7.12 21.51 -5.65
CA TRP A 96 -7.33 21.02 -7.00
C TRP A 96 -6.09 20.30 -7.57
N PHE A 97 -4.93 20.97 -7.56
CA PHE A 97 -3.72 20.38 -8.14
C PHE A 97 -3.27 19.11 -7.42
N LYS A 98 -3.35 19.10 -6.08
CA LYS A 98 -3.04 17.89 -5.28
C LYS A 98 -4.00 16.75 -5.61
N THR A 99 -5.29 17.03 -5.68
CA THR A 99 -6.30 16.03 -6.01
C THR A 99 -6.12 15.48 -7.42
N LYS A 100 -5.85 16.34 -8.40
CA LYS A 100 -5.58 15.91 -9.77
C LYS A 100 -4.37 14.98 -9.84
N ALA A 101 -3.25 15.35 -9.20
CA ALA A 101 -2.06 14.53 -9.16
C ALA A 101 -2.33 13.17 -8.50
N TRP A 102 -3.07 13.16 -7.39
CA TRP A 102 -3.46 11.95 -6.71
C TRP A 102 -4.31 11.03 -7.59
N LEU A 103 -5.34 11.57 -8.24
CA LEU A 103 -6.22 10.80 -9.15
C LEU A 103 -5.42 10.17 -10.29
N GLN A 104 -4.50 10.92 -10.88
CA GLN A 104 -3.62 10.42 -11.95
C GLN A 104 -2.68 9.31 -11.45
N ALA A 105 -2.10 9.46 -10.27
CA ALA A 105 -1.27 8.43 -9.64
C ALA A 105 -2.05 7.14 -9.34
N HIS A 106 -3.38 7.27 -9.12
CA HIS A 106 -4.27 6.12 -8.86
C HIS A 106 -5.02 5.64 -10.12
N GLY A 107 -4.51 5.95 -11.29
CA GLY A 107 -4.96 5.36 -12.55
C GLY A 107 -6.05 6.10 -13.29
N ALA A 108 -6.40 7.33 -12.91
CA ALA A 108 -7.35 8.13 -13.64
C ALA A 108 -6.81 8.48 -15.04
N THR A 109 -7.55 8.08 -16.07
CA THR A 109 -7.28 8.42 -17.48
C THR A 109 -8.33 9.38 -18.05
N ALA A 110 -9.40 9.60 -17.32
CA ALA A 110 -10.49 10.49 -17.68
C ALA A 110 -10.08 11.96 -17.73
N THR A 111 -10.90 12.76 -18.40
CA THR A 111 -10.86 14.22 -18.27
C THR A 111 -11.22 14.62 -16.83
N ILE A 112 -10.31 15.37 -16.18
CA ILE A 112 -10.51 15.86 -14.82
C ILE A 112 -10.83 17.34 -14.89
N GLU A 113 -12.07 17.70 -14.52
CA GLU A 113 -12.61 19.06 -14.55
C GLU A 113 -12.56 19.67 -13.15
N PHE A 114 -12.34 20.96 -13.07
CA PHE A 114 -12.40 21.73 -11.84
C PHE A 114 -13.63 22.61 -11.77
N TYR A 115 -14.38 22.49 -10.68
CA TYR A 115 -15.46 23.40 -10.34
C TYR A 115 -15.16 24.12 -9.03
N ARG A 116 -15.14 25.44 -9.10
CA ARG A 116 -14.91 26.24 -7.90
C ARG A 116 -16.16 26.33 -7.05
N LYS A 117 -16.04 25.94 -5.78
CA LYS A 117 -17.10 26.11 -4.78
C LYS A 117 -17.00 27.49 -4.16
N ASN A 118 -17.97 28.33 -4.37
CA ASN A 118 -17.95 29.72 -3.88
C ASN A 118 -18.51 29.89 -2.45
N SER A 119 -19.01 28.81 -1.85
CA SER A 119 -19.72 28.87 -0.56
C SER A 119 -18.80 29.03 0.66
N CYS A 120 -17.48 28.83 0.52
CA CYS A 120 -16.54 28.99 1.62
C CYS A 120 -15.12 29.24 1.07
N SER A 121 -14.59 30.43 1.28
CA SER A 121 -13.26 30.79 0.81
C SER A 121 -12.10 30.18 1.59
N THR A 122 -12.36 29.72 2.82
CA THR A 122 -11.34 29.10 3.72
C THR A 122 -11.46 27.59 3.82
N CYS A 123 -12.50 26.99 3.22
CA CYS A 123 -12.69 25.53 3.29
C CYS A 123 -11.80 24.83 2.27
N THR A 124 -10.98 23.89 2.75
CA THR A 124 -10.14 23.03 1.92
C THR A 124 -10.84 21.72 1.51
N VAL A 125 -12.18 21.64 1.71
CA VAL A 125 -12.94 20.45 1.40
C VAL A 125 -12.97 20.25 -0.11
N VAL A 126 -12.74 19.00 -0.52
CA VAL A 126 -12.79 18.56 -1.90
C VAL A 126 -13.92 17.52 -2.03
N ASP A 127 -14.80 17.74 -2.97
CA ASP A 127 -15.82 16.76 -3.35
C ASP A 127 -15.50 16.23 -4.75
N LEU A 128 -15.64 14.93 -4.95
CA LEU A 128 -15.39 14.26 -6.22
C LEU A 128 -16.68 13.70 -6.78
N TYR A 129 -16.85 13.85 -8.09
CA TYR A 129 -17.91 13.22 -8.85
C TYR A 129 -17.26 12.46 -10.00
N LEU A 130 -17.42 11.15 -10.00
CA LEU A 130 -16.88 10.25 -10.99
C LEU A 130 -18.04 9.65 -11.76
N SER A 131 -17.94 9.62 -13.07
CA SER A 131 -18.99 9.07 -13.94
C SER A 131 -18.42 8.37 -15.17
N ARG A 132 -19.19 7.41 -15.63
CA ARG A 132 -18.98 6.70 -16.88
C ARG A 132 -20.26 6.70 -17.70
#